data_5b96a3bdd0337d208261e941ad96217d
#
_entry.id   5b96a3bdd0337d208261e941ad96217d
#
_cell.length_a   1.000
_cell.length_b   1.000
_cell.length_c   1.000
_cell.angle_alpha   90.00
_cell.angle_beta   90.00
_cell.angle_gamma   90.00
#
_symmetry.space_group_name_H-M   'P 1'
#
loop_
_entity.id
_entity.type
_entity.pdbx_description
1 polymer ?
#
loop_
_entity_poly.entity_id
_entity_poly.type
_entity_poly.pdbx_seq_one_letter_code
_entity_poly.pdbx_strand_id
1 'polypeptide(L)'
;MATTKEHIIQYCKDHNFKLREEDFDGSIHQYSKYLSKTILLFIGVSDTMLNVGIIVLDTQQQVYKKDTTLPLALIEPSYWRLHLSTMVHDVVAAVFDEMTGLGFNPKK
;
A
#
# COMPACT_ATOMS: atom_id res chain seq x y z
N MET A 1 25.00 -6.08 1.96
CA MET A 1 23.85 -6.21 2.84
C MET A 1 22.69 -5.41 2.30
N ALA A 2 21.51 -5.99 2.23
CA ALA A 2 20.38 -5.33 1.63
C ALA A 2 19.83 -4.24 2.54
N THR A 3 19.42 -3.14 1.94
CA THR A 3 18.77 -2.05 2.68
C THR A 3 17.30 -2.37 2.90
N THR A 4 16.64 -1.60 3.76
CA THR A 4 15.19 -1.73 3.97
C THR A 4 14.44 -1.57 2.65
N LYS A 5 14.84 -0.59 1.83
CA LYS A 5 14.24 -0.39 0.52
C LYS A 5 14.34 -1.65 -0.34
N GLU A 6 15.52 -2.26 -0.36
CA GLU A 6 15.74 -3.47 -1.16
C GLU A 6 14.91 -4.65 -0.66
N HIS A 7 14.78 -4.78 0.66
CA HIS A 7 13.94 -5.81 1.25
C HIS A 7 12.47 -5.64 0.85
N ILE A 8 11.99 -4.39 0.86
CA ILE A 8 10.60 -4.11 0.49
C ILE A 8 10.37 -4.39 -0.98
N ILE A 9 11.31 -4.01 -1.83
CA ILE A 9 11.21 -4.29 -3.26
C ILE A 9 11.15 -5.80 -3.50
N GLN A 10 12.02 -6.56 -2.82
CA GLN A 10 12.03 -8.01 -2.98
C GLN A 10 10.73 -8.62 -2.49
N TYR A 11 10.19 -8.12 -1.37
CA TYR A 11 8.89 -8.57 -0.88
C TYR A 11 7.81 -8.37 -1.93
N CYS A 12 7.80 -7.22 -2.59
CA CYS A 12 6.81 -6.96 -3.64
C CYS A 12 6.93 -7.96 -4.78
N LYS A 13 8.15 -8.25 -5.19
CA LYS A 13 8.38 -9.22 -6.26
C LYS A 13 7.94 -10.62 -5.86
N ASP A 14 8.25 -11.00 -4.61
CA ASP A 14 7.94 -12.33 -4.11
C ASP A 14 6.45 -12.55 -3.95
N HIS A 15 5.67 -11.49 -3.77
CA HIS A 15 4.24 -11.58 -3.55
C HIS A 15 3.43 -11.17 -4.76
N ASN A 16 4.06 -11.21 -5.95
CA ASN A 16 3.38 -11.00 -7.23
C ASN A 16 2.86 -9.58 -7.43
N PHE A 17 3.45 -8.61 -6.76
CA PHE A 17 3.20 -7.22 -7.10
C PHE A 17 3.92 -6.91 -8.40
N LYS A 18 3.30 -6.07 -9.21
CA LYS A 18 3.89 -5.66 -10.48
C LYS A 18 4.40 -4.25 -10.38
N LEU A 19 5.57 -4.01 -10.96
CA LEU A 19 6.12 -2.67 -11.03
C LEU A 19 5.23 -1.83 -11.93
N ARG A 20 4.63 -0.79 -11.36
CA ARG A 20 3.73 0.09 -12.10
C ARG A 20 4.44 1.33 -12.58
N GLU A 21 5.33 1.83 -11.76
CA GLU A 21 5.96 3.09 -12.06
C GLU A 21 7.31 3.16 -11.39
N GLU A 22 8.26 3.75 -12.08
CA GLU A 22 9.59 3.93 -11.57
C GLU A 22 10.03 5.31 -12.00
N ASP A 23 10.53 6.11 -11.03
CA ASP A 23 11.06 7.41 -11.38
C ASP A 23 12.19 7.24 -12.39
N PHE A 24 12.33 8.20 -13.29
CA PHE A 24 13.27 8.01 -14.39
C PHE A 24 14.72 7.82 -13.91
N ASP A 25 15.04 8.24 -12.69
CA ASP A 25 16.36 7.98 -12.13
C ASP A 25 16.38 6.73 -11.24
N GLY A 26 15.27 6.00 -11.18
CA GLY A 26 15.21 4.77 -10.41
C GLY A 26 15.09 4.93 -8.91
N SER A 27 14.84 6.14 -8.42
CA SER A 27 14.80 6.37 -6.98
C SER A 27 13.48 6.02 -6.36
N ILE A 28 12.40 5.98 -7.14
CA ILE A 28 11.06 5.66 -6.64
C ILE A 28 10.53 4.45 -7.40
N HIS A 29 10.11 3.44 -6.65
CA HIS A 29 9.53 2.23 -7.24
C HIS A 29 8.13 2.08 -6.70
N GLN A 30 7.14 1.99 -7.59
CA GLN A 30 5.76 1.82 -7.18
C GLN A 30 5.24 0.49 -7.72
N TYR A 31 4.82 -0.37 -6.80
CA TYR A 31 4.31 -1.70 -7.11
C TYR A 31 2.85 -1.78 -6.78
N SER A 32 2.11 -2.58 -7.51
CA SER A 32 0.69 -2.75 -7.23
C SER A 32 0.27 -4.19 -7.49
N LYS A 33 -0.85 -4.55 -6.86
CA LYS A 33 -1.40 -5.89 -6.98
C LYS A 33 -2.91 -5.80 -6.82
N TYR A 34 -3.64 -6.41 -7.74
CA TYR A 34 -5.09 -6.51 -7.60
C TYR A 34 -5.42 -7.62 -6.62
N LEU A 35 -6.12 -7.29 -5.54
CA LEU A 35 -6.63 -8.27 -4.59
C LEU A 35 -7.93 -8.85 -5.10
N SER A 36 -8.65 -8.10 -5.92
CA SER A 36 -9.83 -8.54 -6.63
C SER A 36 -9.97 -7.62 -7.84
N LYS A 37 -11.04 -7.79 -8.62
CA LYS A 37 -11.27 -6.96 -9.79
C LYS A 37 -11.43 -5.48 -9.44
N THR A 38 -11.84 -5.19 -8.21
CA THR A 38 -12.16 -3.83 -7.80
C THR A 38 -11.28 -3.30 -6.68
N ILE A 39 -10.29 -4.06 -6.24
CA ILE A 39 -9.43 -3.66 -5.12
C ILE A 39 -7.99 -3.73 -5.57
N LEU A 40 -7.33 -2.59 -5.55
CA LEU A 40 -5.91 -2.49 -5.91
C LEU A 40 -5.11 -2.04 -4.70
N LEU A 41 -4.13 -2.83 -4.32
CA LEU A 41 -3.20 -2.50 -3.25
C LEU A 41 -1.89 -2.05 -3.90
N PHE A 42 -1.31 -0.95 -3.41
CA PHE A 42 -0.04 -0.50 -3.95
C PHE A 42 0.95 -0.19 -2.84
N ILE A 43 2.22 -0.35 -3.17
CA ILE A 43 3.34 -0.09 -2.27
C ILE A 43 4.35 0.71 -3.07
N GLY A 44 4.68 1.91 -2.59
CA GLY A 44 5.69 2.75 -3.20
C GLY A 44 6.85 2.93 -2.23
N VAL A 45 8.06 2.81 -2.72
CA VAL A 45 9.23 2.98 -1.88
C VAL A 45 10.27 3.82 -2.61
N SER A 46 10.83 4.78 -1.89
CA SER A 46 11.94 5.59 -2.38
C SER A 46 13.10 5.44 -1.41
N ASP A 47 14.14 6.22 -1.61
CA ASP A 47 15.29 6.18 -0.71
C ASP A 47 14.94 6.66 0.69
N THR A 48 13.88 7.44 0.84
CA THR A 48 13.55 8.08 2.12
C THR A 48 12.16 7.74 2.65
N MET A 49 11.24 7.25 1.82
CA MET A 49 9.84 7.11 2.21
C MET A 49 9.27 5.78 1.76
N LEU A 50 8.33 5.27 2.56
CA LEU A 50 7.51 4.12 2.22
C LEU A 50 6.06 4.59 2.19
N ASN A 51 5.37 4.31 1.10
CA ASN A 51 3.96 4.64 0.94
C ASN A 51 3.18 3.37 0.67
N VAL A 52 2.08 3.18 1.38
CA VAL A 52 1.20 2.04 1.16
C VAL A 52 -0.20 2.59 0.96
N GLY A 53 -0.90 2.09 -0.04
CA GLY A 53 -2.23 2.59 -0.32
C GLY A 53 -3.13 1.52 -0.91
N ILE A 54 -4.41 1.84 -0.95
CA ILE A 54 -5.41 0.95 -1.48
C ILE A 54 -6.46 1.77 -2.22
N ILE A 55 -6.93 1.24 -3.34
CA ILE A 55 -7.99 1.84 -4.14
C ILE A 55 -9.08 0.80 -4.27
N VAL A 56 -10.31 1.18 -3.93
CA VAL A 56 -11.47 0.30 -4.03
C VAL A 56 -12.51 0.96 -4.90
N LEU A 57 -13.06 0.18 -5.83
CA LEU A 57 -14.16 0.62 -6.69
C LEU A 57 -15.41 -0.11 -6.22
N ASP A 58 -16.43 0.62 -5.80
CA ASP A 58 -17.64 -0.01 -5.31
C ASP A 58 -18.61 -0.32 -6.45
N THR A 59 -19.75 -0.90 -6.10
CA THR A 59 -20.73 -1.32 -7.10
C THR A 59 -21.38 -0.15 -7.84
N GLN A 60 -21.26 1.05 -7.29
CA GLN A 60 -21.81 2.25 -7.91
C GLN A 60 -20.74 3.05 -8.63
N GLN A 61 -19.59 2.44 -8.89
CA GLN A 61 -18.48 3.05 -9.60
C GLN A 61 -17.83 4.19 -8.85
N GLN A 62 -18.06 4.27 -7.53
CA GLN A 62 -17.36 5.24 -6.71
C GLN A 62 -16.00 4.71 -6.30
N VAL A 63 -15.01 5.58 -6.32
CA VAL A 63 -13.63 5.21 -6.01
C VAL A 63 -13.32 5.70 -4.61
N TYR A 64 -12.83 4.78 -3.79
CA TYR A 64 -12.36 5.09 -2.43
C TYR A 64 -10.87 4.81 -2.40
N LYS A 65 -10.12 5.75 -1.85
CA LYS A 65 -8.68 5.63 -1.80
C LYS A 65 -8.18 6.06 -0.44
N LYS A 66 -7.31 5.24 0.13
CA LYS A 66 -6.61 5.58 1.38
C LYS A 66 -5.16 5.22 1.22
N ASP A 67 -4.30 6.03 1.81
CA ASP A 67 -2.88 5.71 1.81
C ASP A 67 -2.24 6.25 3.08
N THR A 68 -1.06 5.74 3.37
CA THR A 68 -0.27 6.18 4.50
C THR A 68 1.19 6.16 4.09
N THR A 69 1.98 7.02 4.71
CA THR A 69 3.39 7.17 4.38
C THR A 69 4.20 7.15 5.66
N LEU A 70 5.35 6.51 5.60
CA LEU A 70 6.25 6.41 6.74
C LEU A 70 7.68 6.65 6.27
N PRO A 71 8.43 7.58 6.91
CA PRO A 71 9.83 7.74 6.55
C PRO A 71 10.62 6.47 6.86
N LEU A 72 11.49 6.06 5.94
CA LEU A 72 12.28 4.85 6.16
C LEU A 72 13.18 4.97 7.39
N ALA A 73 13.59 6.18 7.73
CA ALA A 73 14.41 6.41 8.92
C ALA A 73 13.71 5.99 10.21
N LEU A 74 12.39 5.93 10.21
CA LEU A 74 11.62 5.53 11.39
C LEU A 74 11.35 4.03 11.42
N ILE A 75 11.78 3.29 10.41
CA ILE A 75 11.57 1.86 10.36
C ILE A 75 12.80 1.15 10.92
N GLU A 76 12.60 0.42 12.01
CA GLU A 76 13.63 -0.44 12.53
C GLU A 76 13.92 -1.52 11.50
N PRO A 77 15.16 -1.65 11.02
CA PRO A 77 15.45 -2.61 9.94
C PRO A 77 15.02 -4.04 10.23
N SER A 78 15.06 -4.45 11.51
CA SER A 78 14.67 -5.80 11.88
C SER A 78 13.16 -6.00 11.84
N TYR A 79 12.38 -4.92 11.79
CA TYR A 79 10.92 -5.00 11.88
C TYR A 79 10.24 -4.41 10.66
N TRP A 80 10.94 -4.35 9.54
CA TRP A 80 10.35 -3.73 8.35
C TRP A 80 9.07 -4.45 7.90
N ARG A 81 9.02 -5.78 8.05
CA ARG A 81 7.82 -6.53 7.67
C ARG A 81 6.64 -6.19 8.55
N LEU A 82 6.89 -6.00 9.83
CA LEU A 82 5.83 -5.64 10.76
C LEU A 82 5.28 -4.26 10.41
N HIS A 83 6.16 -3.30 10.13
CA HIS A 83 5.72 -1.97 9.72
C HIS A 83 4.91 -2.02 8.44
N LEU A 84 5.39 -2.76 7.45
CA LEU A 84 4.69 -2.88 6.17
C LEU A 84 3.32 -3.52 6.37
N SER A 85 3.26 -4.59 7.14
CA SER A 85 2.03 -5.30 7.42
C SER A 85 1.02 -4.41 8.16
N THR A 86 1.50 -3.63 9.13
CA THR A 86 0.66 -2.69 9.87
C THR A 86 0.11 -1.61 8.95
N MET A 87 0.94 -1.07 8.06
CA MET A 87 0.49 -0.05 7.13
C MET A 87 -0.59 -0.60 6.18
N VAL A 88 -0.39 -1.82 5.67
CA VAL A 88 -1.40 -2.45 4.82
C VAL A 88 -2.71 -2.62 5.59
N HIS A 89 -2.62 -3.14 6.80
CA HIS A 89 -3.82 -3.33 7.64
C HIS A 89 -4.54 -2.01 7.87
N ASP A 90 -3.78 -0.96 8.17
CA ASP A 90 -4.36 0.35 8.48
C ASP A 90 -5.10 0.94 7.29
N VAL A 91 -4.53 0.85 6.08
CA VAL A 91 -5.20 1.43 4.91
C VAL A 91 -6.43 0.61 4.53
N VAL A 92 -6.38 -0.71 4.69
CA VAL A 92 -7.54 -1.56 4.42
C VAL A 92 -8.66 -1.22 5.39
N ALA A 93 -8.37 -1.13 6.68
CA ALA A 93 -9.36 -0.78 7.68
C ALA A 93 -9.94 0.61 7.41
N ALA A 94 -9.08 1.57 7.07
CA ALA A 94 -9.52 2.94 6.86
C ALA A 94 -10.46 3.05 5.65
N VAL A 95 -10.15 2.36 4.55
CA VAL A 95 -10.99 2.47 3.36
C VAL A 95 -12.35 1.82 3.58
N PHE A 96 -12.38 0.68 4.28
CA PHE A 96 -13.66 0.04 4.53
C PHE A 96 -14.49 0.79 5.57
N ASP A 97 -13.83 1.44 6.52
CA ASP A 97 -14.54 2.33 7.45
C ASP A 97 -15.19 3.48 6.70
N GLU A 98 -14.47 4.05 5.76
CA GLU A 98 -15.02 5.16 4.99
C GLU A 98 -16.19 4.71 4.13
N MET A 99 -16.08 3.57 3.50
CA MET A 99 -17.17 3.04 2.68
C MET A 99 -18.41 2.80 3.52
N THR A 100 -18.23 2.23 4.71
CA THR A 100 -19.33 1.99 5.63
C THR A 100 -19.94 3.31 6.10
N GLY A 101 -19.09 4.28 6.43
CA GLY A 101 -19.56 5.58 6.91
C GLY A 101 -20.31 6.37 5.86
N LEU A 102 -20.11 6.05 4.58
CA LEU A 102 -20.74 6.77 3.49
C LEU A 102 -22.02 6.12 3.01
N GLY A 103 -22.65 5.32 3.85
CA GLY A 103 -23.97 4.83 3.52
C GLY A 103 -24.09 3.34 3.35
N PHE A 104 -23.02 2.62 3.60
CA PHE A 104 -23.08 1.17 3.49
C PHE A 104 -23.36 0.49 4.80
N ASN A 105 -23.69 1.27 5.82
CA ASN A 105 -23.93 0.69 7.12
C ASN A 105 -25.33 0.11 7.17
N PRO A 106 -25.46 -1.21 7.11
CA PRO A 106 -26.78 -1.82 7.08
C PRO A 106 -27.48 -1.82 8.42
N LYS A 107 -26.82 -1.38 9.44
CA LYS A 107 -27.38 -1.39 10.76
C LYS A 107 -28.32 -0.26 11.04
N LYS A 108 -28.36 0.66 10.17
CA LYS A 108 -29.23 1.81 10.35
C LYS A 108 -30.66 1.50 10.00
#